data_32b55cd0dcbe9e2f1b7a6d3bf7debe22
#
_entry.id   32b55cd0dcbe9e2f1b7a6d3bf7debe22
#
_cell.length_a   1.000
_cell.length_b   1.000
_cell.length_c   1.000
_cell.angle_alpha   90.00
_cell.angle_beta   90.00
_cell.angle_gamma   90.00
#
_symmetry.space_group_name_H-M   'P 1'
#
loop_
_entity.id
_entity.type
_entity.pdbx_description
1 polymer ?
#
loop_
_entity_poly.entity_id
_entity_poly.type
_entity_poly.pdbx_seq_one_letter_code
_entity_poly.pdbx_strand_id
1 'polypeptide(L)'
;MFRRTYLALTAATLMAGPALADGHGKMDIVDTAVDAGSFETLVVAVQAAGLVETLKGPGPFTVFAPTDAAFAALPAGTLDSLLLPENKDRLTSILTYHVAPANYPASSLIGARGTIPTVNGQPLRVNGRDGGVHVGGATVITPDVTASNGTIHVIDEVLLP
;
A
#
# COMPACT_ATOMS: atom_id res chain seq x y z
N MET A 1 27.36 -47.67 -46.92
CA MET A 1 26.82 -47.54 -46.68
C MET A 1 26.56 -47.05 -45.54
N PHE A 2 26.53 -46.36 -45.03
CA PHE A 2 26.30 -45.91 -43.96
C PHE A 2 25.89 -44.75 -43.81
N ARG A 3 25.09 -44.49 -43.63
CA ARG A 3 24.55 -43.48 -43.46
C ARG A 3 24.39 -43.09 -42.28
N ARG A 4 24.55 -42.30 -41.84
CA ARG A 4 24.41 -41.91 -40.73
C ARG A 4 23.77 -40.78 -40.67
N THR A 5 22.93 -40.63 -40.41
CA THR A 5 22.16 -39.64 -40.31
C THR A 5 22.16 -39.14 -39.06
N TYR A 6 22.33 -38.17 -38.85
CA TYR A 6 22.39 -37.62 -37.69
C TYR A 6 21.57 -36.69 -37.50
N LEU A 7 20.87 -36.77 -36.85
CA LEU A 7 20.12 -35.96 -36.43
C LEU A 7 20.50 -35.01 -35.66
N ALA A 8 20.46 -34.14 -35.92
CA ALA A 8 20.77 -33.10 -35.29
C ALA A 8 19.87 -32.73 -34.39
N LEU A 9 20.02 -32.67 -33.45
CA LEU A 9 19.32 -32.33 -32.60
C LEU A 9 19.27 -31.08 -32.32
N THR A 10 18.53 -30.52 -32.54
CA THR A 10 18.30 -29.30 -32.26
C THR A 10 17.86 -29.11 -31.00
N ALA A 11 18.53 -28.69 -30.30
CA ALA A 11 18.20 -28.36 -29.09
C ALA A 11 17.41 -27.22 -29.12
N ALA A 12 16.38 -27.31 -28.90
CA ALA A 12 15.58 -26.25 -28.85
C ALA A 12 15.82 -25.61 -27.60
N THR A 13 16.47 -24.69 -27.61
CA THR A 13 16.63 -24.04 -26.49
C THR A 13 15.54 -23.30 -26.28
N LEU A 14 14.80 -23.60 -25.46
CA LEU A 14 13.86 -22.92 -25.11
C LEU A 14 14.25 -21.90 -24.34
N MET A 15 14.25 -20.90 -24.66
CA MET A 15 14.44 -19.86 -24.01
C MET A 15 13.34 -19.53 -23.34
N ALA A 16 13.18 -19.85 -22.36
CA ALA A 16 12.21 -19.39 -21.60
C ALA A 16 12.48 -18.04 -21.40
N GLY A 17 12.02 -17.30 -22.03
CA GLY A 17 12.12 -15.96 -21.77
C GLY A 17 11.54 -15.71 -20.47
N PRO A 18 11.97 -14.81 -19.80
CA PRO A 18 11.57 -14.50 -18.57
C PRO A 18 10.27 -14.03 -18.72
N ALA A 19 9.55 -14.50 -18.09
CA ALA A 19 8.35 -14.16 -18.16
C ALA A 19 8.19 -12.90 -17.76
N LEU A 20 8.08 -12.07 -18.50
CA LEU A 20 7.92 -10.93 -18.18
C LEU A 20 6.71 -10.72 -17.91
N ALA A 21 6.19 -11.27 -17.54
CA ALA A 21 5.18 -11.22 -17.30
C ALA A 21 4.73 -10.32 -16.69
N ASP A 22 4.30 -9.86 -17.06
CA ASP A 22 3.49 -9.66 -16.35
C ASP A 22 3.54 -8.78 -15.48
N GLY A 23 3.81 -7.89 -15.90
CA GLY A 23 3.79 -6.88 -15.21
C GLY A 23 2.62 -6.50 -14.56
N HIS A 24 1.55 -7.05 -14.83
CA HIS A 24 0.47 -6.57 -14.26
C HIS A 24 0.29 -7.08 -12.96
N GLY A 25 1.00 -7.92 -12.53
CA GLY A 25 0.66 -8.47 -11.38
C GLY A 25 1.38 -8.12 -10.22
N LYS A 26 2.28 -7.28 -10.28
CA LYS A 26 3.14 -7.15 -9.18
C LYS A 26 3.49 -5.76 -8.85
N MET A 27 2.53 -4.89 -8.92
CA MET A 27 2.73 -3.53 -8.46
C MET A 27 2.78 -3.52 -6.93
N ASP A 28 3.75 -2.83 -6.39
CA ASP A 28 3.83 -2.71 -4.94
C ASP A 28 2.81 -1.67 -4.45
N ILE A 29 2.79 -1.41 -3.16
CA ILE A 29 1.82 -0.51 -2.56
C ILE A 29 1.89 0.88 -3.18
N VAL A 30 3.08 1.38 -3.44
CA VAL A 30 3.27 2.73 -3.98
C VAL A 30 2.79 2.79 -5.42
N ASP A 31 3.18 1.82 -6.23
CA ASP A 31 2.78 1.76 -7.64
C ASP A 31 1.27 1.58 -7.78
N THR A 32 0.67 0.78 -6.91
CA THR A 32 -0.77 0.57 -6.88
C THR A 32 -1.51 1.87 -6.53
N ALA A 33 -0.97 2.63 -5.60
CA ALA A 33 -1.56 3.91 -5.22
C ALA A 33 -1.46 4.94 -6.36
N VAL A 34 -0.33 4.95 -7.08
CA VAL A 34 -0.15 5.83 -8.22
C VAL A 34 -1.12 5.47 -9.34
N ASP A 35 -1.25 4.18 -9.62
CA ASP A 35 -2.12 3.70 -10.68
C ASP A 35 -3.61 3.99 -10.40
N ALA A 36 -3.99 3.97 -9.16
CA ALA A 36 -5.37 4.23 -8.78
C ALA A 36 -5.80 5.68 -9.03
N GLY A 37 -4.85 6.61 -9.07
CA GLY A 37 -5.14 8.00 -9.44
C GLY A 37 -5.89 8.82 -8.39
N SER A 38 -6.22 8.25 -7.25
CA SER A 38 -6.95 8.95 -6.20
C SER A 38 -6.09 9.27 -4.99
N PHE A 39 -4.79 9.00 -5.08
CA PHE A 39 -3.87 9.14 -3.97
C PHE A 39 -2.66 10.00 -4.29
N GLU A 40 -2.84 10.97 -5.16
CA GLU A 40 -1.73 11.84 -5.57
C GLU A 40 -1.13 12.55 -4.36
N THR A 41 -1.96 13.08 -3.49
CA THR A 41 -1.52 13.77 -2.28
C THR A 41 -0.76 12.82 -1.37
N LEU A 42 -1.26 11.59 -1.21
CA LEU A 42 -0.60 10.59 -0.39
C LEU A 42 0.78 10.24 -0.95
N VAL A 43 0.89 10.07 -2.26
CA VAL A 43 2.16 9.74 -2.91
C VAL A 43 3.17 10.87 -2.70
N VAL A 44 2.74 12.12 -2.86
CA VAL A 44 3.61 13.28 -2.61
C VAL A 44 4.04 13.30 -1.14
N ALA A 45 3.14 13.04 -0.22
CA ALA A 45 3.45 13.01 1.21
C ALA A 45 4.45 11.91 1.55
N VAL A 46 4.28 10.73 0.97
CA VAL A 46 5.19 9.59 1.19
C VAL A 46 6.59 9.92 0.64
N GLN A 47 6.65 10.57 -0.51
CA GLN A 47 7.92 10.99 -1.09
C GLN A 47 8.59 12.07 -0.22
N ALA A 48 7.83 13.05 0.23
CA ALA A 48 8.36 14.11 1.08
C ALA A 48 8.87 13.56 2.41
N ALA A 49 8.23 12.53 2.95
CA ALA A 49 8.66 11.89 4.18
C ALA A 49 9.83 10.92 3.99
N GLY A 50 10.16 10.57 2.75
CA GLY A 50 11.23 9.61 2.48
C GLY A 50 10.83 8.17 2.77
N LEU A 51 9.54 7.85 2.73
CA LEU A 51 9.04 6.52 3.07
C LEU A 51 8.82 5.62 1.85
N VAL A 52 9.08 6.10 0.64
CA VAL A 52 8.87 5.33 -0.59
C VAL A 52 9.62 4.00 -0.53
N GLU A 53 10.89 4.05 -0.18
CA GLU A 53 11.71 2.84 -0.11
C GLU A 53 11.19 1.87 0.96
N THR A 54 10.71 2.40 2.06
CA THR A 54 10.16 1.58 3.14
C THR A 54 8.91 0.84 2.66
N LEU A 55 8.03 1.54 1.94
CA LEU A 55 6.79 0.95 1.44
C LEU A 55 7.01 0.05 0.23
N LYS A 56 8.11 0.21 -0.48
CA LYS A 56 8.47 -0.69 -1.57
C LYS A 56 9.24 -1.92 -1.08
N GLY A 57 9.60 -1.94 0.17
CA GLY A 57 10.32 -3.07 0.75
C GLY A 57 9.47 -4.31 0.88
N PRO A 58 10.10 -5.42 1.31
CA PRO A 58 9.36 -6.66 1.47
C PRO A 58 8.37 -6.52 2.61
N GLY A 59 7.12 -6.80 2.30
CA GLY A 59 6.05 -6.79 3.30
C GLY A 59 6.00 -8.07 4.10
N PRO A 60 4.83 -8.34 4.59
CA PRO A 60 3.56 -7.70 4.26
C PRO A 60 3.31 -6.42 5.03
N PHE A 61 2.63 -5.52 4.36
CA PHE A 61 2.18 -4.28 4.99
C PHE A 61 0.68 -4.12 4.75
N THR A 62 0.00 -3.46 5.68
CA THR A 62 -1.36 -2.99 5.43
C THR A 62 -1.33 -1.47 5.49
N VAL A 63 -1.78 -0.82 4.43
CA VAL A 63 -1.77 0.62 4.36
C VAL A 63 -3.20 1.13 4.32
N PHE A 64 -3.53 2.03 5.23
CA PHE A 64 -4.82 2.69 5.22
C PHE A 64 -4.63 4.00 4.44
N ALA A 65 -4.99 3.98 3.17
CA ALA A 65 -4.70 5.08 2.25
C ALA A 65 -5.83 6.09 2.21
N PRO A 66 -5.62 7.31 2.72
CA PRO A 66 -6.64 8.34 2.60
C PRO A 66 -6.66 8.88 1.17
N THR A 67 -7.84 9.16 0.66
CA THR A 67 -8.01 9.71 -0.68
C THR A 67 -7.58 11.17 -0.72
N ASP A 68 -7.46 11.74 -1.92
CA ASP A 68 -7.20 13.17 -2.07
C ASP A 68 -8.31 14.00 -1.42
N ALA A 69 -9.56 13.52 -1.48
CA ALA A 69 -10.67 14.17 -0.79
C ALA A 69 -10.51 14.14 0.73
N ALA A 70 -9.92 13.08 1.27
CA ALA A 70 -9.64 12.98 2.70
C ALA A 70 -8.62 14.04 3.13
N PHE A 71 -7.60 14.28 2.33
CA PHE A 71 -6.64 15.34 2.58
C PHE A 71 -7.27 16.72 2.43
N ALA A 72 -8.18 16.87 1.47
CA ALA A 72 -8.88 18.14 1.27
C ALA A 72 -9.81 18.48 2.45
N ALA A 73 -10.22 17.48 3.21
CA ALA A 73 -11.05 17.69 4.38
C ALA A 73 -10.25 18.21 5.59
N LEU A 74 -8.94 18.18 5.51
CA LEU A 74 -8.11 18.74 6.58
C LEU A 74 -8.26 20.27 6.61
N PRO A 75 -8.05 20.88 7.79
CA PRO A 75 -8.08 22.34 7.86
C PRO A 75 -7.11 22.97 6.88
N ALA A 76 -7.49 24.15 6.36
CA ALA A 76 -6.68 24.84 5.37
C ALA A 76 -5.27 25.07 5.89
N GLY A 77 -4.29 24.79 5.07
CA GLY A 77 -2.88 24.97 5.42
C GLY A 77 -2.25 23.83 6.22
N THR A 78 -3.05 22.87 6.70
CA THR A 78 -2.50 21.75 7.46
C THR A 78 -1.61 20.88 6.58
N LEU A 79 -2.08 20.52 5.40
CA LEU A 79 -1.31 19.71 4.48
C LEU A 79 -0.03 20.43 4.04
N ASP A 80 -0.16 21.70 3.66
CA ASP A 80 0.99 22.49 3.23
C ASP A 80 2.03 22.58 4.34
N SER A 81 1.57 22.76 5.58
CA SER A 81 2.45 22.79 6.72
C SER A 81 3.15 21.46 6.93
N LEU A 82 2.46 20.34 6.75
CA LEU A 82 3.05 19.02 6.93
C LEU A 82 4.08 18.67 5.85
N LEU A 83 3.93 19.26 4.67
CA LEU A 83 4.88 19.04 3.58
C LEU A 83 6.16 19.85 3.70
N LEU A 84 6.22 20.77 4.65
CA LEU A 84 7.43 21.55 4.87
C LEU A 84 8.55 20.67 5.43
N PRO A 85 9.79 20.89 5.01
CA PRO A 85 10.92 20.08 5.51
C PRO A 85 11.06 20.12 7.03
N GLU A 86 10.67 21.21 7.66
CA GLU A 86 10.78 21.36 9.11
C GLU A 86 9.77 20.50 9.84
N ASN A 87 8.71 20.06 9.17
CA ASN A 87 7.67 19.22 9.73
C ASN A 87 7.74 17.77 9.23
N LYS A 88 8.86 17.39 8.61
CA LYS A 88 9.04 16.05 8.06
C LYS A 88 8.81 14.96 9.10
N ASP A 89 9.28 15.16 10.31
CA ASP A 89 9.13 14.15 11.37
C ASP A 89 7.65 13.97 11.71
N ARG A 90 6.88 15.04 11.68
CA ARG A 90 5.46 14.97 11.96
C ARG A 90 4.73 14.26 10.83
N LEU A 91 5.09 14.58 9.61
CA LEU A 91 4.54 13.91 8.43
C LEU A 91 4.86 12.42 8.46
N THR A 92 6.09 12.06 8.79
CA THR A 92 6.52 10.68 8.91
C THR A 92 5.71 9.95 10.00
N SER A 93 5.48 10.59 11.13
CA SER A 93 4.65 10.01 12.20
C SER A 93 3.23 9.74 11.74
N ILE A 94 2.64 10.67 11.03
CA ILE A 94 1.28 10.51 10.52
C ILE A 94 1.24 9.37 9.50
N LEU A 95 2.17 9.34 8.56
CA LEU A 95 2.18 8.32 7.51
C LEU A 95 2.45 6.92 8.08
N THR A 96 3.36 6.81 9.04
CA THR A 96 3.63 5.52 9.67
C THR A 96 2.46 5.04 10.54
N TYR A 97 1.64 5.96 11.01
CA TYR A 97 0.42 5.62 11.71
C TYR A 97 -0.63 5.01 10.78
N HIS A 98 -0.54 5.25 9.48
CA HIS A 98 -1.42 4.65 8.49
C HIS A 98 -0.91 3.28 8.01
N VAL A 99 0.25 2.84 8.44
CA VAL A 99 0.86 1.60 7.98
C VAL A 99 0.96 0.61 9.11
N ALA A 100 0.44 -0.58 8.91
CA ALA A 100 0.59 -1.67 9.87
C ALA A 100 1.62 -2.67 9.31
N PRO A 101 2.55 -3.16 10.15
CA PRO A 101 3.60 -4.06 9.70
C PRO A 101 3.14 -5.52 9.62
N ALA A 102 1.95 -5.74 9.13
CA ALA A 102 1.39 -7.08 8.96
C ALA A 102 0.23 -7.00 7.97
N ASN A 103 -0.22 -8.14 7.50
CA ASN A 103 -1.32 -8.16 6.56
C ASN A 103 -2.65 -8.33 7.30
N TYR A 104 -3.51 -7.34 7.19
CA TYR A 104 -4.84 -7.35 7.79
C TYR A 104 -5.89 -7.22 6.68
N PRO A 105 -6.31 -8.32 6.06
CA PRO A 105 -7.35 -8.25 5.04
C PRO A 105 -8.68 -7.82 5.65
N ALA A 106 -9.57 -7.27 4.85
CA ALA A 106 -10.86 -6.81 5.33
C ALA A 106 -11.64 -7.93 6.03
N SER A 107 -11.47 -9.15 5.56
CA SER A 107 -12.14 -10.31 6.19
C SER A 107 -11.74 -10.51 7.65
N SER A 108 -10.56 -10.09 8.04
CA SER A 108 -10.14 -10.18 9.43
C SER A 108 -10.59 -8.98 10.25
N LEU A 109 -10.97 -7.91 9.60
CA LEU A 109 -11.41 -6.69 10.26
C LEU A 109 -12.93 -6.60 10.39
N ILE A 110 -13.65 -7.19 9.44
CA ILE A 110 -15.11 -7.20 9.47
C ILE A 110 -15.58 -8.05 10.63
N GLY A 111 -16.43 -7.49 11.44
CA GLY A 111 -16.94 -8.17 12.63
C GLY A 111 -16.00 -8.14 13.82
N ALA A 112 -14.80 -7.62 13.65
CA ALA A 112 -13.82 -7.55 14.72
C ALA A 112 -13.80 -6.15 15.34
N ARG A 113 -13.32 -6.07 16.54
CA ARG A 113 -13.13 -4.80 17.22
C ARG A 113 -11.87 -4.92 18.05
N GLY A 114 -10.98 -4.00 17.90
CA GLY A 114 -9.72 -4.07 18.62
C GLY A 114 -8.74 -3.03 18.16
N THR A 115 -7.48 -3.30 18.32
CA THR A 115 -6.42 -2.40 17.91
C THR A 115 -5.39 -3.16 17.09
N ILE A 116 -4.81 -2.46 16.14
CA ILE A 116 -3.76 -2.98 15.29
C ILE A 116 -2.51 -2.18 15.59
N PRO A 117 -1.36 -2.81 15.79
CA PRO A 117 -0.13 -2.06 15.95
C PRO A 117 0.25 -1.41 14.61
N THR A 118 0.78 -0.21 14.67
CA THR A 118 1.25 0.50 13.47
C THR A 118 2.76 0.64 13.48
N VAL A 119 3.33 0.98 12.32
CA VAL A 119 4.77 1.22 12.22
C VAL A 119 5.20 2.38 13.12
N ASN A 120 4.28 3.31 13.37
CA ASN A 120 4.56 4.42 14.28
C ASN A 120 4.70 3.95 15.74
N GLY A 121 4.25 2.77 16.07
CA GLY A 121 4.30 2.26 17.44
C GLY A 121 3.03 2.53 18.23
N GLN A 122 2.11 3.31 17.70
CA GLN A 122 0.85 3.58 18.38
C GLN A 122 -0.24 2.65 17.86
N PRO A 123 -1.09 2.15 18.73
CA PRO A 123 -2.15 1.25 18.29
C PRO A 123 -3.24 2.01 17.55
N LEU A 124 -3.72 1.45 16.46
CA LEU A 124 -4.79 2.01 15.67
C LEU A 124 -6.07 1.25 15.98
N ARG A 125 -7.13 1.96 16.35
CA ARG A 125 -8.39 1.31 16.67
C ARG A 125 -9.13 0.90 15.42
N VAL A 126 -9.66 -0.30 15.44
CA VAL A 126 -10.44 -0.84 14.34
C VAL A 126 -11.77 -1.33 14.88
N ASN A 127 -12.85 -0.99 14.20
CA ASN A 127 -14.18 -1.47 14.52
C ASN A 127 -14.86 -1.91 13.24
N GLY A 128 -15.08 -3.19 13.08
CA GLY A 128 -15.75 -3.77 11.93
C GLY A 128 -17.16 -4.24 12.20
N ARG A 129 -17.77 -3.82 13.32
CA ARG A 129 -19.07 -4.34 13.71
C ARG A 129 -20.26 -3.55 13.24
N ASP A 130 -20.06 -2.31 12.83
CA ASP A 130 -21.17 -1.43 12.54
C ASP A 130 -21.56 -1.40 11.05
N GLY A 131 -21.45 -2.53 10.39
CA GLY A 131 -21.80 -2.63 8.97
C GLY A 131 -20.71 -2.20 8.01
N GLY A 132 -19.54 -1.87 8.52
CA GLY A 132 -18.38 -1.50 7.72
C GLY A 132 -17.16 -1.47 8.60
N VAL A 133 -16.01 -1.25 8.03
CA VAL A 133 -14.78 -1.20 8.79
C VAL A 133 -14.44 0.27 9.05
N HIS A 134 -14.30 0.60 10.32
CA HIS A 134 -13.89 1.93 10.74
C HIS A 134 -12.52 1.83 11.38
N VAL A 135 -11.62 2.73 11.02
CA VAL A 135 -10.27 2.69 11.49
C VAL A 135 -9.94 4.05 12.04
N GLY A 136 -9.73 4.14 13.33
CA GLY A 136 -9.35 5.41 13.96
C GLY A 136 -10.34 6.55 13.80
N GLY A 137 -11.56 6.26 13.42
CA GLY A 137 -12.56 7.28 13.15
C GLY A 137 -12.86 7.43 11.66
N ALA A 138 -11.95 6.99 10.79
CA ALA A 138 -12.17 6.99 9.35
C ALA A 138 -12.95 5.74 8.94
N THR A 139 -13.62 5.81 7.81
CA THR A 139 -14.36 4.67 7.28
C THR A 139 -13.61 4.10 6.08
N VAL A 140 -13.46 2.78 6.05
CA VAL A 140 -12.87 2.11 4.89
C VAL A 140 -13.92 2.08 3.78
N ILE A 141 -13.63 2.76 2.69
CA ILE A 141 -14.57 2.86 1.56
C ILE A 141 -14.28 1.83 0.48
N THR A 142 -13.03 1.42 0.34
CA THR A 142 -12.66 0.36 -0.60
C THR A 142 -11.65 -0.55 0.09
N PRO A 143 -12.04 -1.73 0.52
CA PRO A 143 -11.13 -2.64 1.18
C PRO A 143 -10.39 -3.54 0.20
N ASP A 144 -9.34 -4.16 0.70
CA ASP A 144 -8.62 -5.22 -0.02
C ASP A 144 -8.12 -4.86 -1.41
N VAL A 145 -7.53 -3.70 -1.57
CA VAL A 145 -6.78 -3.41 -2.79
C VAL A 145 -5.42 -4.11 -2.63
N THR A 146 -5.21 -5.14 -3.41
CA THR A 146 -4.04 -5.99 -3.26
C THR A 146 -2.82 -5.41 -3.95
N ALA A 147 -1.70 -5.44 -3.29
CA ALA A 147 -0.41 -5.08 -3.85
C ALA A 147 0.57 -6.25 -3.66
N SER A 148 1.70 -6.23 -4.33
CA SER A 148 2.66 -7.33 -4.27
C SER A 148 3.28 -7.51 -2.87
N ASN A 149 3.39 -6.44 -2.12
CA ASN A 149 3.99 -6.47 -0.79
C ASN A 149 3.01 -6.09 0.33
N GLY A 150 1.73 -6.09 0.06
CA GLY A 150 0.75 -5.80 1.10
C GLY A 150 -0.65 -5.57 0.58
N THR A 151 -1.47 -4.98 1.42
CA THR A 151 -2.87 -4.69 1.11
C THR A 151 -3.15 -3.23 1.44
N ILE A 152 -3.95 -2.59 0.62
CA ILE A 152 -4.36 -1.22 0.82
C ILE A 152 -5.84 -1.18 1.13
N HIS A 153 -6.21 -0.46 2.18
CA HIS A 153 -7.61 -0.17 2.47
C HIS A 153 -7.80 1.32 2.28
N VAL A 154 -8.69 1.71 1.41
CA VAL A 154 -8.95 3.12 1.13
C VAL A 154 -9.86 3.69 2.19
N ILE A 155 -9.47 4.78 2.80
CA ILE A 155 -10.23 5.44 3.85
C ILE A 155 -10.62 6.86 3.44
N ASP A 156 -11.65 7.38 4.05
CA ASP A 156 -12.22 8.68 3.70
C ASP A 156 -11.73 9.83 4.57
N GLU A 157 -10.91 9.55 5.54
CA GLU A 157 -10.34 10.59 6.40
C GLU A 157 -8.89 10.27 6.73
N VAL A 158 -8.10 11.28 6.97
CA VAL A 158 -6.71 11.13 7.37
C VAL A 158 -6.65 10.80 8.85
N LEU A 159 -5.90 9.75 9.21
CA LEU A 159 -5.73 9.37 10.59
C LEU A 159 -4.65 10.22 11.23
N LEU A 160 -4.96 10.78 12.36
CA LEU A 160 -4.00 11.59 13.12
C LEU A 160 -3.69 10.88 14.43
N PRO A 161 -2.43 10.68 14.74
CA PRO A 161 -2.04 10.01 15.97
C PRO A 161 -2.27 10.86 17.21
#